data_7da6696c90a05aef43d5ffeace4ba0d6
#
_entry.id   7da6696c90a05aef43d5ffeace4ba0d6
#
_cell.length_a   1.000
_cell.length_b   1.000
_cell.length_c   1.000
_cell.angle_alpha   90.00
_cell.angle_beta   90.00
_cell.angle_gamma   90.00
#
_symmetry.space_group_name_H-M   'P 1'
#
loop_
_entity.id
_entity.type
_entity.pdbx_description
1 polymer ?
#
loop_
_entity_poly.entity_id
_entity_poly.type
_entity_poly.pdbx_seq_one_letter_code
_entity_poly.pdbx_strand_id
1 'polypeptide(L)'
;MSSNPKAPRKTPEQLRSYRWYGVNDLRSFGHRSRTAQMGYHPSDYMGKPVIAIVNTWSEINSCHTHFKQRVEEVKRGVWQAGGFPVEMPVMTLAEPFQKPTTMLYRNFLAMETEELLKS
;
A
#
# COMPACT_ATOMS: atom_id res chain seq x y z
N MET A 1 2.23 23.27 -7.85
CA MET A 1 1.76 23.25 -7.35
C MET A 1 0.71 23.59 -6.81
N SER A 2 0.10 24.10 -7.01
CA SER A 2 -0.74 24.47 -6.16
C SER A 2 -2.02 24.03 -6.31
N SER A 3 -2.44 23.27 -5.50
CA SER A 3 -3.78 22.90 -5.38
C SER A 3 -4.63 24.10 -5.09
N ASN A 4 -5.91 23.98 -5.32
CA ASN A 4 -6.84 25.00 -4.92
C ASN A 4 -6.86 25.09 -3.39
N PRO A 5 -6.36 26.16 -2.78
CA PRO A 5 -6.29 26.26 -1.32
C PRO A 5 -7.66 26.32 -0.65
N LYS A 6 -8.71 26.58 -1.42
CA LYS A 6 -10.09 26.65 -0.91
C LYS A 6 -10.83 25.31 -1.02
N ALA A 7 -10.25 24.32 -1.69
CA ALA A 7 -10.87 23.01 -1.80
C ALA A 7 -10.91 22.35 -0.42
N PRO A 8 -12.08 21.90 0.04
CA PRO A 8 -12.16 21.25 1.35
C PRO A 8 -11.40 19.93 1.31
N ARG A 9 -10.66 19.66 2.39
CA ARG A 9 -10.01 18.35 2.54
C ARG A 9 -11.06 17.32 2.91
N LYS A 10 -10.91 16.13 2.37
CA LYS A 10 -11.76 15.02 2.74
C LYS A 10 -11.47 14.61 4.18
N THR A 11 -12.51 14.29 4.91
CA THR A 11 -12.37 13.67 6.22
C THR A 11 -11.97 12.20 6.04
N PRO A 12 -11.42 11.55 7.08
CA PRO A 12 -11.08 10.12 6.98
C PRO A 12 -12.24 9.25 6.50
N GLU A 13 -13.47 9.56 6.93
CA GLU A 13 -14.67 8.79 6.57
C GLU A 13 -15.01 8.91 5.08
N GLN A 14 -14.54 9.95 4.41
CA GLN A 14 -14.79 10.18 2.99
C GLN A 14 -13.75 9.49 2.11
N LEU A 15 -12.68 8.96 2.69
CA LEU A 15 -11.63 8.28 1.95
C LEU A 15 -12.03 6.84 1.68
N ARG A 16 -11.64 6.35 0.50
CA ARG A 16 -11.91 4.97 0.11
C ARG A 16 -11.32 3.97 1.11
N SER A 17 -10.16 4.26 1.66
CA SER A 17 -9.49 3.39 2.61
C SER A 17 -10.20 3.25 3.94
N TYR A 18 -11.16 4.10 4.24
CA TYR A 18 -11.93 4.02 5.49
C TYR A 18 -12.61 2.65 5.65
N ARG A 19 -13.01 2.04 4.56
CA ARG A 19 -13.67 0.74 4.58
C ARG A 19 -12.79 -0.40 5.10
N TRP A 20 -11.47 -0.19 5.18
CA TRP A 20 -10.57 -1.21 5.70
C TRP A 20 -10.73 -1.42 7.20
N TYR A 21 -10.86 -0.35 7.96
CA TYR A 21 -10.86 -0.43 9.41
C TYR A 21 -12.05 0.28 10.08
N GLY A 22 -12.65 1.23 9.41
CA GLY A 22 -13.57 2.15 10.06
C GLY A 22 -15.03 1.73 10.04
N VAL A 23 -15.41 0.81 9.17
CA VAL A 23 -16.81 0.38 9.03
C VAL A 23 -17.15 -0.68 10.06
N ASN A 24 -18.39 -0.67 10.53
CA ASN A 24 -18.84 -1.67 11.49
C ASN A 24 -19.46 -2.87 10.74
N ASP A 25 -18.58 -3.66 10.12
CA ASP A 25 -18.98 -4.88 9.42
C ASP A 25 -17.94 -5.98 9.65
N LEU A 26 -18.26 -7.18 9.19
CA LEU A 26 -17.39 -8.34 9.36
C LEU A 26 -16.04 -8.17 8.67
N ARG A 27 -16.04 -7.49 7.53
CA ARG A 27 -14.83 -7.27 6.76
C ARG A 27 -13.85 -6.38 7.52
N SER A 28 -14.30 -5.23 7.98
CA SER A 28 -13.45 -4.33 8.77
C SER A 28 -13.02 -4.96 10.09
N PHE A 29 -13.90 -5.74 10.71
CA PHE A 29 -13.54 -6.50 11.89
C PHE A 29 -12.38 -7.46 11.60
N GLY A 30 -12.45 -8.18 10.48
CA GLY A 30 -11.37 -9.08 10.08
C GLY A 30 -10.06 -8.34 9.86
N HIS A 31 -10.10 -7.19 9.21
CA HIS A 31 -8.90 -6.38 8.99
C HIS A 31 -8.31 -5.88 10.32
N ARG A 32 -9.15 -5.39 11.22
CA ARG A 32 -8.68 -4.94 12.54
C ARG A 32 -8.04 -6.07 13.32
N SER A 33 -8.68 -7.24 13.32
CA SER A 33 -8.20 -8.41 14.04
C SER A 33 -6.83 -8.85 13.53
N ARG A 34 -6.67 -8.93 12.21
CA ARG A 34 -5.41 -9.36 11.61
C ARG A 34 -4.30 -8.34 11.78
N THR A 35 -4.64 -7.07 11.73
CA THR A 35 -3.66 -6.01 11.95
C THR A 35 -3.17 -6.02 13.41
N ALA A 36 -4.07 -6.34 14.35
CA ALA A 36 -3.67 -6.53 15.75
C ALA A 36 -2.68 -7.69 15.89
N GLN A 37 -2.87 -8.77 15.12
CA GLN A 37 -1.95 -9.90 15.14
C GLN A 37 -0.54 -9.52 14.64
N MET A 38 -0.44 -8.50 13.81
CA MET A 38 0.86 -7.98 13.36
C MET A 38 1.53 -7.05 14.37
N GLY A 39 0.87 -6.79 15.50
CA GLY A 39 1.45 -5.98 16.56
C GLY A 39 1.05 -4.52 16.58
N TYR A 40 0.09 -4.11 15.73
CA TYR A 40 -0.38 -2.74 15.72
C TYR A 40 -1.50 -2.51 16.72
N HIS A 41 -1.50 -1.35 17.33
CA HIS A 41 -2.58 -0.89 18.20
C HIS A 41 -3.62 -0.12 17.36
N PRO A 42 -4.92 -0.13 17.75
CA PRO A 42 -5.93 0.62 17.01
C PRO A 42 -5.61 2.10 16.80
N SER A 43 -4.91 2.74 17.72
CA SER A 43 -4.49 4.14 17.55
C SER A 43 -3.53 4.35 16.38
N ASP A 44 -2.90 3.28 15.88
CA ASP A 44 -1.97 3.40 14.76
C ASP A 44 -2.70 3.58 13.43
N TYR A 45 -3.90 3.06 13.28
CA TYR A 45 -4.60 3.07 12.00
C TYR A 45 -5.98 3.71 12.03
N MET A 46 -6.66 3.78 13.19
CA MET A 46 -8.01 4.33 13.25
C MET A 46 -8.01 5.82 12.94
N GLY A 47 -8.93 6.22 12.07
CA GLY A 47 -9.05 7.61 11.66
C GLY A 47 -7.96 8.11 10.72
N LYS A 48 -7.11 7.20 10.22
CA LYS A 48 -6.02 7.56 9.31
C LYS A 48 -6.26 6.98 7.92
N PRO A 49 -5.83 7.67 6.87
CA PRO A 49 -5.83 7.05 5.54
C PRO A 49 -4.84 5.90 5.51
N VAL A 50 -5.25 4.79 4.90
CA VAL A 50 -4.38 3.64 4.68
C VAL A 50 -3.72 3.82 3.33
N ILE A 51 -2.39 3.84 3.33
CA ILE A 51 -1.60 4.09 2.13
C ILE A 51 -0.86 2.80 1.77
N ALA A 52 -1.21 2.23 0.63
CA ALA A 52 -0.51 1.05 0.12
C ALA A 52 0.81 1.45 -0.50
N ILE A 53 1.87 0.74 -0.16
CA ILE A 53 3.18 0.91 -0.78
C ILE A 53 3.44 -0.36 -1.58
N VAL A 54 3.28 -0.28 -2.89
CA VAL A 54 3.52 -1.40 -3.79
C VAL A 54 5.01 -1.49 -4.03
N ASN A 55 5.64 -2.55 -3.54
CA ASN A 55 7.09 -2.70 -3.57
C ASN A 55 7.50 -3.89 -4.43
N THR A 56 8.33 -3.63 -5.43
CA THR A 56 8.85 -4.63 -6.36
C THR A 56 10.28 -5.04 -6.02
N TRP A 57 10.68 -4.91 -4.75
CA TRP A 57 12.01 -5.34 -4.34
C TRP A 57 12.22 -6.83 -4.58
N SER A 58 13.41 -7.15 -5.07
CA SER A 58 13.84 -8.55 -5.23
C SER A 58 15.35 -8.60 -5.43
N GLU A 59 15.96 -9.64 -4.93
CA GLU A 59 17.38 -9.90 -5.19
C GLU A 59 17.61 -10.42 -6.62
N ILE A 60 16.55 -10.94 -7.25
CA ILE A 60 16.61 -11.40 -8.64
C ILE A 60 16.68 -10.22 -9.60
N ASN A 61 16.06 -9.10 -9.25
CA ASN A 61 16.10 -7.89 -10.07
C ASN A 61 17.07 -6.89 -9.46
N SER A 62 18.27 -6.80 -10.01
CA SER A 62 19.32 -5.94 -9.47
C SER A 62 18.95 -4.47 -9.49
N CYS A 63 18.08 -4.04 -10.40
CA CYS A 63 17.63 -2.66 -10.46
C CYS A 63 16.74 -2.28 -9.26
N HIS A 64 16.17 -3.27 -8.57
CA HIS A 64 15.22 -3.05 -7.48
C HIS A 64 15.77 -3.46 -6.11
N THR A 65 17.04 -3.81 -6.01
CA THR A 65 17.61 -4.32 -4.74
C THR A 65 17.58 -3.29 -3.62
N HIS A 66 17.63 -2.01 -3.96
CA HIS A 66 17.61 -0.93 -2.97
C HIS A 66 16.19 -0.59 -2.46
N PHE A 67 15.14 -1.12 -3.07
CA PHE A 67 13.77 -0.78 -2.71
C PHE A 67 13.37 -1.27 -1.33
N LYS A 68 13.98 -2.34 -0.85
CA LYS A 68 13.72 -2.82 0.50
C LYS A 68 14.01 -1.74 1.55
N GLN A 69 15.13 -1.06 1.37
CA GLN A 69 15.54 0.03 2.25
C GLN A 69 14.72 1.28 2.02
N ARG A 70 14.41 1.59 0.76
CA ARG A 70 13.62 2.76 0.39
C ARG A 70 12.21 2.73 0.96
N VAL A 71 11.61 1.55 1.03
CA VAL A 71 10.27 1.41 1.60
C VAL A 71 10.22 1.89 3.04
N GLU A 72 11.26 1.64 3.83
CA GLU A 72 11.30 2.12 5.21
C GLU A 72 11.28 3.65 5.28
N GLU A 73 11.98 4.31 4.37
CA GLU A 73 11.96 5.76 4.29
C GLU A 73 10.59 6.30 3.89
N VAL A 74 9.93 5.64 2.93
CA VAL A 74 8.58 6.01 2.50
C VAL A 74 7.58 5.83 3.64
N LYS A 75 7.68 4.74 4.40
CA LYS A 75 6.83 4.50 5.56
C LYS A 75 6.96 5.63 6.58
N ARG A 76 8.18 6.07 6.86
CA ARG A 76 8.40 7.18 7.79
C ARG A 76 7.69 8.45 7.32
N GLY A 77 7.77 8.75 6.02
CA GLY A 77 7.08 9.90 5.45
C GLY A 77 5.57 9.79 5.59
N VAL A 78 5.01 8.61 5.34
CA VAL A 78 3.57 8.37 5.49
C VAL A 78 3.13 8.54 6.94
N TRP A 79 3.90 8.00 7.91
CA TRP A 79 3.62 8.17 9.32
C TRP A 79 3.64 9.64 9.72
N GLN A 80 4.64 10.39 9.27
CA GLN A 80 4.76 11.82 9.59
C GLN A 80 3.61 12.63 9.03
N ALA A 81 3.07 12.23 7.90
CA ALA A 81 1.95 12.92 7.27
C ALA A 81 0.60 12.54 7.88
N GLY A 82 0.56 11.60 8.81
CA GLY A 82 -0.66 11.18 9.49
C GLY A 82 -1.39 10.03 8.80
N GLY A 83 -0.71 9.27 7.94
CA GLY A 83 -1.27 8.08 7.30
C GLY A 83 -0.81 6.80 7.98
N PHE A 84 -1.41 5.68 7.58
CA PHE A 84 -1.00 4.35 8.01
C PHE A 84 -0.42 3.61 6.81
N PRO A 85 0.90 3.37 6.76
CA PRO A 85 1.52 2.72 5.61
C PRO A 85 1.38 1.21 5.68
N VAL A 86 1.02 0.59 4.56
CA VAL A 86 0.95 -0.86 4.42
C VAL A 86 1.78 -1.24 3.22
N GLU A 87 2.85 -1.98 3.45
CA GLU A 87 3.70 -2.46 2.37
C GLU A 87 3.05 -3.66 1.69
N MET A 88 3.05 -3.65 0.38
CA MET A 88 2.47 -4.70 -0.44
C MET A 88 3.54 -5.19 -1.40
N PRO A 89 4.32 -6.23 -1.02
CA PRO A 89 5.31 -6.78 -1.90
C PRO A 89 4.65 -7.41 -3.11
N VAL A 90 5.19 -7.13 -4.28
CA VAL A 90 4.68 -7.68 -5.53
C VAL A 90 5.85 -8.28 -6.31
N MET A 91 5.52 -9.19 -7.23
CA MET A 91 6.54 -9.84 -8.03
C MET A 91 7.25 -8.83 -8.92
N THR A 92 8.56 -8.98 -9.06
CA THR A 92 9.34 -8.21 -10.00
C THR A 92 10.08 -9.16 -10.94
N LEU A 93 10.06 -8.82 -12.23
CA LEU A 93 10.76 -9.58 -13.25
C LEU A 93 11.71 -8.64 -13.98
N ALA A 94 12.97 -9.06 -14.09
CA ALA A 94 13.97 -8.27 -14.77
C ALA A 94 14.02 -8.63 -16.24
N GLU A 95 13.93 -7.65 -17.13
CA GLU A 95 14.06 -7.87 -18.57
C GLU A 95 15.34 -8.63 -18.96
N PRO A 96 16.49 -8.35 -18.34
CA PRO A 96 17.70 -9.11 -18.68
C PRO A 96 17.61 -10.60 -18.42
N PHE A 97 16.80 -11.03 -17.46
CA PHE A 97 16.70 -12.43 -17.08
C PHE A 97 15.45 -13.12 -17.62
N GLN A 98 14.45 -12.37 -18.02
CA GLN A 98 13.19 -12.92 -18.49
C GLN A 98 13.06 -12.78 -20.00
N LYS A 99 12.97 -13.89 -20.70
CA LYS A 99 12.85 -13.92 -22.16
C LYS A 99 11.54 -14.58 -22.54
N PRO A 100 10.89 -14.14 -23.62
CA PRO A 100 11.26 -13.04 -24.50
C PRO A 100 10.98 -11.67 -23.93
N THR A 101 10.06 -11.56 -22.96
CA THR A 101 9.68 -10.28 -22.36
C THR A 101 8.98 -10.49 -21.03
N THR A 102 8.99 -9.47 -20.18
CA THR A 102 8.26 -9.47 -18.91
C THR A 102 6.83 -8.94 -19.04
N MET A 103 6.44 -8.43 -20.19
CA MET A 103 5.19 -7.67 -20.33
C MET A 103 3.94 -8.43 -19.93
N LEU A 104 3.84 -9.71 -20.30
CA LEU A 104 2.68 -10.52 -19.94
C LEU A 104 2.52 -10.65 -18.41
N TYR A 105 3.62 -10.92 -17.74
CA TYR A 105 3.63 -11.09 -16.29
C TYR A 105 3.39 -9.78 -15.55
N ARG A 106 3.86 -8.67 -16.10
CA ARG A 106 3.56 -7.35 -15.55
C ARG A 106 2.08 -7.05 -15.61
N ASN A 107 1.39 -7.52 -16.64
CA ASN A 107 -0.05 -7.36 -16.74
C ASN A 107 -0.78 -8.14 -15.64
N PHE A 108 -0.36 -9.36 -15.34
CA PHE A 108 -0.89 -10.11 -14.21
C PHE A 108 -0.66 -9.39 -12.89
N LEU A 109 0.52 -8.82 -12.72
CA LEU A 109 0.83 -8.03 -11.53
C LEU A 109 -0.10 -6.84 -11.37
N ALA A 110 -0.39 -6.14 -12.46
CA ALA A 110 -1.32 -5.01 -12.45
C ALA A 110 -2.72 -5.46 -12.05
N MET A 111 -3.19 -6.59 -12.55
CA MET A 111 -4.50 -7.15 -12.22
C MET A 111 -4.60 -7.52 -10.75
N GLU A 112 -3.56 -8.18 -10.22
CA GLU A 112 -3.53 -8.57 -8.82
C GLU A 112 -3.52 -7.35 -7.90
N THR A 113 -2.71 -6.35 -8.23
CA THR A 113 -2.63 -5.11 -7.46
C THR A 113 -3.98 -4.41 -7.43
N GLU A 114 -4.64 -4.30 -8.57
CA GLU A 114 -5.97 -3.71 -8.65
C GLU A 114 -6.97 -4.44 -7.77
N GLU A 115 -6.97 -5.75 -7.80
CA GLU A 115 -7.89 -6.55 -7.01
C GLU A 115 -7.67 -6.36 -5.51
N LEU A 116 -6.41 -6.35 -5.08
CA LEU A 116 -6.08 -6.12 -3.67
C LEU A 116 -6.52 -4.74 -3.21
N LEU A 117 -6.36 -3.72 -4.05
CA LEU A 117 -6.76 -2.36 -3.70
C LEU A 117 -8.28 -2.18 -3.69
N LYS A 118 -9.02 -3.04 -4.36
CA LYS A 118 -10.48 -3.04 -4.32
C LYS A 118 -11.05 -3.70 -3.06
N SER A 119 -10.27 -4.52 -2.42
CA SER A 119 -10.71 -5.25 -1.22
C SER A 119 -11.05 -4.31 -0.01
#